data_16c9c4856680185a666daf65167c0c20
#
_entry.id   16c9c4856680185a666daf65167c0c20
#
_cell.length_a   1.000
_cell.length_b   1.000
_cell.length_c   1.000
_cell.angle_alpha   90.00
_cell.angle_beta   90.00
_cell.angle_gamma   90.00
#
_symmetry.space_group_name_H-M   'P 1'
#
loop_
_entity.id
_entity.type
_entity.pdbx_description
1 polymer ?
#
loop_
_entity_poly.entity_id
_entity_poly.type
_entity_poly.pdbx_seq_one_letter_code
_entity_poly.pdbx_strand_id
1 'polypeptide(L)'
;MFEFLQDRATANPQLVHLRRFGELSLRLDSGADSTFVRIGTDGINTQPSSGEETPDLVLTAEPEAWAQLLSDVPPPGYQTLAAMRRVGHLRVGGDFLKFHQNLMLLELLFS
;
A
#
# COMPACT_ATOMS: atom_id res chain seq x y z
N MET A 1 5.94 -10.16 4.00
CA MET A 1 5.98 -8.83 4.60
C MET A 1 4.61 -8.16 4.61
N PHE A 2 3.79 -8.36 3.56
CA PHE A 2 2.53 -7.63 3.42
C PHE A 2 1.29 -8.46 3.70
N GLU A 3 1.43 -9.65 4.26
CA GLU A 3 0.30 -10.54 4.57
C GLU A 3 -0.64 -9.93 5.60
N PHE A 4 -0.14 -9.07 6.47
CA PHE A 4 -0.94 -8.39 7.49
C PHE A 4 -2.05 -7.53 6.90
N LEU A 5 -1.93 -7.14 5.63
CA LEU A 5 -2.94 -6.31 4.98
C LEU A 5 -4.29 -7.00 4.89
N GLN A 6 -4.31 -8.33 4.80
CA GLN A 6 -5.57 -9.07 4.76
C GLN A 6 -6.36 -8.91 6.06
N ASP A 7 -5.66 -8.85 7.18
CA ASP A 7 -6.29 -8.67 8.49
C ASP A 7 -6.78 -7.23 8.70
N ARG A 8 -6.17 -6.26 8.04
CA ARG A 8 -6.59 -4.86 8.12
C ARG A 8 -8.01 -4.65 7.61
N ALA A 9 -8.47 -5.49 6.70
CA ALA A 9 -9.79 -5.38 6.11
C ALA A 9 -10.91 -5.42 7.16
N THR A 10 -10.71 -6.16 8.26
CA THR A 10 -11.70 -6.30 9.32
C THR A 10 -11.32 -5.57 10.60
N ALA A 11 -10.06 -5.19 10.75
CA ALA A 11 -9.56 -4.59 11.99
C ALA A 11 -9.87 -3.09 12.10
N ASN A 12 -10.04 -2.38 10.97
CA ASN A 12 -10.23 -0.94 10.96
C ASN A 12 -11.56 -0.58 10.28
N PRO A 13 -12.56 -0.07 11.03
CA PRO A 13 -13.86 0.30 10.45
C PRO A 13 -13.77 1.37 9.36
N GLN A 14 -12.80 2.28 9.43
CA GLN A 14 -12.62 3.31 8.41
C GLN A 14 -12.18 2.70 7.08
N LEU A 15 -11.37 1.64 7.12
CA LEU A 15 -10.98 0.93 5.91
C LEU A 15 -12.19 0.28 5.24
N VAL A 16 -13.06 -0.33 6.03
CA VAL A 16 -14.30 -0.92 5.51
C VAL A 16 -15.13 0.14 4.79
N HIS A 17 -15.25 1.31 5.41
CA HIS A 17 -16.01 2.41 4.83
C HIS A 17 -15.39 2.91 3.50
N LEU A 18 -14.08 3.12 3.47
CA LEU A 18 -13.39 3.64 2.31
C LEU A 18 -13.37 2.66 1.13
N ARG A 19 -13.34 1.34 1.40
CA ARG A 19 -13.36 0.31 0.36
C ARG A 19 -14.69 0.26 -0.42
N ARG A 20 -15.73 0.92 0.07
CA ARG A 20 -17.04 0.95 -0.58
C ARG A 20 -17.03 1.71 -1.90
N PHE A 21 -15.98 2.49 -2.18
CA PHE A 21 -15.93 3.35 -3.35
C PHE A 21 -15.29 2.69 -4.58
N GLY A 22 -15.00 1.41 -4.53
CA GLY A 22 -14.52 0.66 -5.68
C GLY A 22 -13.35 -0.25 -5.38
N GLU A 23 -12.86 -0.88 -6.44
CA GLU A 23 -11.70 -1.77 -6.36
C GLU A 23 -10.42 -1.04 -6.70
N LEU A 24 -9.35 -1.42 -6.03
CA LEU A 24 -8.02 -0.88 -6.28
C LEU A 24 -7.02 -2.04 -6.26
N SER A 25 -6.15 -2.09 -7.26
CA SER A 25 -5.09 -3.09 -7.30
C SER A 25 -3.73 -2.43 -7.18
N LEU A 26 -2.86 -3.03 -6.38
CA LEU A 26 -1.52 -2.51 -6.10
C LEU A 26 -0.49 -3.60 -6.33
N ARG A 27 0.70 -3.18 -6.77
CA ARG A 27 1.90 -4.00 -6.63
C ARG A 27 2.83 -3.29 -5.66
N LEU A 28 3.24 -4.01 -4.61
CA LEU A 28 4.15 -3.50 -3.60
C LEU A 28 5.51 -4.13 -3.82
N ASP A 29 6.49 -3.32 -4.22
CA ASP A 29 7.84 -3.77 -4.46
C ASP A 29 8.72 -3.44 -3.24
N SER A 30 9.37 -4.47 -2.70
CA SER A 30 10.28 -4.36 -1.56
C SER A 30 11.60 -5.01 -1.96
N GLY A 31 12.53 -4.22 -2.46
CA GLY A 31 13.75 -4.78 -3.04
C GLY A 31 13.44 -5.66 -4.25
N ALA A 32 13.85 -6.91 -4.18
CA ALA A 32 13.60 -7.88 -5.24
C ALA A 32 12.24 -8.57 -5.14
N ASP A 33 11.54 -8.40 -4.01
CA ASP A 33 10.24 -9.04 -3.79
C ASP A 33 9.10 -8.15 -4.26
N SER A 34 8.08 -8.77 -4.86
CA SER A 34 6.89 -8.06 -5.31
C SER A 34 5.64 -8.78 -4.83
N THR A 35 4.70 -8.04 -4.28
CA THR A 35 3.43 -8.56 -3.78
C THR A 35 2.29 -7.86 -4.50
N PHE A 36 1.35 -8.64 -5.03
CA PHE A 36 0.15 -8.10 -5.65
C PHE A 36 -0.95 -8.03 -4.60
N VAL A 37 -1.59 -6.87 -4.48
CA VAL A 37 -2.65 -6.61 -3.50
C VAL A 37 -3.91 -6.16 -4.23
N ARG A 38 -5.01 -6.82 -3.96
CA ARG A 38 -6.32 -6.42 -4.48
C ARG A 38 -7.19 -5.97 -3.32
N ILE A 39 -7.68 -4.74 -3.40
CA ILE A 39 -8.55 -4.14 -2.39
C ILE A 39 -9.93 -4.00 -3.02
N GLY A 40 -10.91 -4.63 -2.42
CA GLY A 40 -12.29 -4.57 -2.90
C GLY A 40 -13.29 -4.43 -1.77
N THR A 41 -14.57 -4.41 -2.12
CA THR A 41 -15.63 -4.31 -1.12
C THR A 41 -15.71 -5.55 -0.22
N ASP A 42 -15.24 -6.69 -0.74
CA ASP A 42 -15.28 -7.98 -0.03
C ASP A 42 -14.07 -8.20 0.87
N GLY A 43 -13.02 -7.43 0.72
CA GLY A 43 -11.83 -7.60 1.54
C GLY A 43 -10.56 -7.22 0.81
N ILE A 44 -9.44 -7.61 1.40
CA ILE A 44 -8.10 -7.37 0.87
C ILE A 44 -7.42 -8.71 0.67
N ASN A 45 -6.92 -8.96 -0.55
CA ASN A 45 -6.20 -10.17 -0.88
C ASN A 45 -4.76 -9.84 -1.23
N THR A 46 -3.82 -10.62 -0.73
CA THR A 46 -2.41 -10.50 -1.06
C THR A 46 -1.89 -11.80 -1.63
N GLN A 47 -1.01 -11.69 -2.62
CA GLN A 47 -0.35 -12.84 -3.23
C GLN A 47 0.98 -12.41 -3.82
N PRO A 48 1.94 -13.33 -3.98
CA PRO A 48 3.17 -13.00 -4.70
C PRO A 48 2.84 -12.52 -6.11
N SER A 49 3.52 -11.49 -6.58
CA SER A 49 3.29 -10.99 -7.93
C SER A 49 3.89 -11.95 -8.96
N SER A 50 3.11 -12.27 -9.98
CA SER A 50 3.60 -13.09 -11.09
C SER A 50 4.31 -12.26 -12.14
N GLY A 51 4.18 -10.93 -12.06
CA GLY A 51 4.71 -10.03 -13.09
C GLY A 51 3.77 -9.85 -14.28
N GLU A 52 2.66 -10.58 -14.31
CA GLU A 52 1.69 -10.51 -15.41
C GLU A 52 0.48 -9.63 -15.09
N GLU A 53 0.29 -9.28 -13.82
CA GLU A 53 -0.81 -8.43 -13.41
C GLU A 53 -0.61 -7.00 -13.92
N THR A 54 -1.73 -6.30 -14.14
CA THR A 54 -1.73 -4.89 -14.51
C THR A 54 -2.34 -4.09 -13.36
N PRO A 55 -1.55 -3.79 -12.31
CA PRO A 55 -2.07 -3.07 -11.15
C PRO A 55 -2.40 -1.62 -11.49
N ASP A 56 -3.35 -1.04 -10.76
CA ASP A 56 -3.64 0.38 -10.86
C ASP A 56 -2.46 1.22 -10.40
N LEU A 57 -1.76 0.75 -9.36
CA LEU A 57 -0.63 1.46 -8.76
C LEU A 57 0.52 0.50 -8.49
N VAL A 58 1.73 1.03 -8.57
CA VAL A 58 2.95 0.32 -8.16
C VAL A 58 3.65 1.18 -7.12
N LEU A 59 3.81 0.65 -5.92
CA LEU A 59 4.52 1.33 -4.83
C LEU A 59 5.84 0.62 -4.60
N THR A 60 6.93 1.30 -4.88
CA THR A 60 8.28 0.72 -4.81
C THR A 60 9.10 1.41 -3.73
N ALA A 61 9.67 0.63 -2.82
CA ALA A 61 10.57 1.12 -1.80
C ALA A 61 11.54 0.00 -1.42
N GLU A 62 12.65 0.38 -0.79
CA GLU A 62 13.59 -0.59 -0.25
C GLU A 62 12.98 -1.30 0.96
N PRO A 63 13.40 -2.55 1.25
CA PRO A 63 12.87 -3.28 2.41
C PRO A 63 13.01 -2.51 3.71
N GLU A 64 14.13 -1.81 3.89
CA GLU A 64 14.36 -1.02 5.09
C GLU A 64 13.35 0.13 5.20
N ALA A 65 13.01 0.77 4.08
CA ALA A 65 12.04 1.86 4.07
C ALA A 65 10.65 1.36 4.48
N TRP A 66 10.23 0.20 3.97
CA TRP A 66 8.98 -0.42 4.38
C TRP A 66 8.99 -0.76 5.89
N ALA A 67 10.11 -1.28 6.38
CA ALA A 67 10.25 -1.62 7.78
C ALA A 67 10.12 -0.39 8.68
N GLN A 68 10.69 0.75 8.27
CA GLN A 68 10.58 1.99 9.02
C GLN A 68 9.14 2.52 9.05
N LEU A 69 8.46 2.48 7.91
CA LEU A 69 7.06 2.87 7.84
C LEU A 69 6.18 2.04 8.79
N LEU A 70 6.45 0.74 8.87
CA LEU A 70 5.65 -0.19 9.65
C LEU A 70 6.10 -0.28 11.13
N SER A 71 7.12 0.47 11.52
CA SER A 71 7.57 0.50 12.91
C SER A 71 6.56 1.24 13.79
N ASP A 72 6.64 1.01 15.12
CA ASP A 72 5.72 1.63 16.07
C ASP A 72 5.82 3.15 16.07
N VAL A 73 7.03 3.66 15.92
CA VAL A 73 7.29 5.12 15.86
C VAL A 73 8.17 5.36 14.62
N PRO A 74 7.58 5.57 13.44
CA PRO A 74 8.38 5.80 12.25
C PRO A 74 9.22 7.07 12.38
N PRO A 75 10.50 7.03 11.97
CA PRO A 75 11.34 8.22 11.98
C PRO A 75 10.89 9.26 10.96
N PRO A 76 11.37 10.51 11.06
CA PRO A 76 11.03 11.54 10.07
C PRO A 76 11.33 11.09 8.66
N GLY A 77 10.40 11.36 7.74
CA GLY A 77 10.50 10.93 6.35
C GLY A 77 9.90 9.56 6.08
N TYR A 78 9.52 8.80 7.12
CA TYR A 78 8.92 7.47 7.00
C TYR A 78 7.55 7.37 7.68
N GLN A 79 7.00 8.49 8.10
CA GLN A 79 5.77 8.50 8.90
C GLN A 79 4.52 8.18 8.10
N THR A 80 4.51 8.52 6.82
CA THR A 80 3.39 8.26 5.91
C THR A 80 3.93 7.93 4.52
N LEU A 81 3.08 7.35 3.67
CA LEU A 81 3.44 7.13 2.27
C LEU A 81 3.73 8.44 1.56
N ALA A 82 2.95 9.48 1.83
CA ALA A 82 3.15 10.79 1.24
C ALA A 82 4.50 11.40 1.65
N ALA A 83 4.88 11.26 2.93
CA ALA A 83 6.17 11.74 3.41
C ALA A 83 7.33 10.98 2.76
N MET A 84 7.22 9.65 2.65
CA MET A 84 8.23 8.82 2.00
C MET A 84 8.42 9.21 0.54
N ARG A 85 7.32 9.46 -0.16
CA ARG A 85 7.38 9.87 -1.56
C ARG A 85 8.06 11.24 -1.71
N ARG A 86 7.74 12.17 -0.82
CA ARG A 86 8.29 13.52 -0.87
C ARG A 86 9.81 13.54 -0.74
N VAL A 87 10.36 12.70 0.13
CA VAL A 87 11.81 12.66 0.37
C VAL A 87 12.53 11.60 -0.46
N GLY A 88 11.83 10.89 -1.35
CA GLY A 88 12.43 9.97 -2.28
C GLY A 88 12.59 8.53 -1.79
N HIS A 89 11.97 8.17 -0.67
CA HIS A 89 12.01 6.80 -0.15
C HIS A 89 10.95 5.89 -0.76
N LEU A 90 9.98 6.47 -1.46
CA LEU A 90 8.90 5.73 -2.13
C LEU A 90 8.73 6.25 -3.54
N ARG A 91 8.61 5.32 -4.49
CA ARG A 91 8.23 5.64 -5.87
C ARG A 91 6.82 5.17 -6.10
N VAL A 92 6.04 6.00 -6.80
CA VAL A 92 4.67 5.67 -7.16
C VAL A 92 4.58 5.60 -8.67
N GLY A 93 4.23 4.42 -9.19
CA GLY A 93 4.00 4.19 -10.61
C GLY A 93 2.54 3.87 -10.88
N GLY A 94 2.17 3.84 -12.16
CA GLY A 94 0.80 3.58 -12.57
C GLY A 94 -0.02 4.85 -12.64
N ASP A 95 -1.30 4.77 -12.27
CA ASP A 95 -2.21 5.90 -12.34
C ASP A 95 -2.06 6.80 -11.10
N PHE A 96 -1.26 7.85 -11.23
CA PHE A 96 -0.96 8.75 -10.12
C PHE A 96 -2.22 9.45 -9.58
N LEU A 97 -3.21 9.68 -10.42
CA LEU A 97 -4.48 10.25 -9.96
C LEU A 97 -5.17 9.31 -8.96
N LYS A 98 -5.15 8.01 -9.22
CA LYS A 98 -5.71 7.03 -8.30
C LYS A 98 -4.95 7.01 -6.97
N PHE A 99 -3.64 7.27 -6.98
CA PHE A 99 -2.88 7.39 -5.75
C PHE A 99 -3.43 8.52 -4.88
N HIS A 100 -3.64 9.69 -5.46
CA HIS A 100 -4.20 10.84 -4.73
C HIS A 100 -5.64 10.59 -4.28
N GLN A 101 -6.48 10.04 -5.15
CA GLN A 101 -7.88 9.78 -4.83
C GLN A 101 -8.05 8.77 -3.70
N ASN A 102 -7.09 7.85 -3.54
CA ASN A 102 -7.16 6.79 -2.54
C ASN A 102 -6.12 6.96 -1.44
N LEU A 103 -5.54 8.15 -1.29
CA LEU A 103 -4.43 8.35 -0.35
C LEU A 103 -4.81 8.02 1.09
N MET A 104 -6.00 8.42 1.53
CA MET A 104 -6.44 8.12 2.89
C MET A 104 -6.56 6.61 3.12
N LEU A 105 -7.13 5.89 2.16
CA LEU A 105 -7.21 4.43 2.22
C LEU A 105 -5.83 3.81 2.32
N LEU A 106 -4.91 4.25 1.45
CA LEU A 106 -3.55 3.73 1.40
C LEU A 106 -2.79 4.01 2.70
N GLU A 107 -2.92 5.21 3.25
CA GLU A 107 -2.25 5.55 4.52
C GLU A 107 -2.77 4.70 5.66
N LEU A 108 -4.07 4.42 5.71
CA LEU A 108 -4.67 3.58 6.75
C LEU A 108 -4.23 2.11 6.65
N LEU A 109 -3.96 1.63 5.43
CA LEU A 109 -3.47 0.26 5.25
C LEU A 109 -2.15 0.03 5.96
N PHE A 110 -1.28 1.04 5.99
CA PHE A 110 0.07 0.91 6.51
C PHE A 110 0.26 1.57 7.89
N SER A 111 -0.78 2.10 8.47
CA SER A 111 -0.70 2.74 9.78
C SER A 111 -0.85 1.74 10.94
#